data_52eb9d032266d13b0af0761bddb01689
#
_entry.id   52eb9d032266d13b0af0761bddb01689
#
_cell.length_a   1.000
_cell.length_b   1.000
_cell.length_c   1.000
_cell.angle_alpha   90.00
_cell.angle_beta   90.00
_cell.angle_gamma   90.00
#
_symmetry.space_group_name_H-M   'P 1'
#
loop_
_entity.id
_entity.type
_entity.pdbx_description
1 polymer ?
#
loop_
_entity_poly.entity_id
_entity_poly.type
_entity_poly.pdbx_seq_one_letter_code
_entity_poly.pdbx_strand_id
1 'polypeptide(L)'
;MELLSVTMNDGVMPRSEIEGKDSSSEDKSNYKVVCKGDMVYNSMRMWQGANGVSDYDGIVSPAYTVLMPTKEIDNQYFAALFKTSKLINEFRKNSQGLTSDTWNLKYPQIRPIRLHIPSLQEQHKISAFIGTLEERISKQRQLVDSLKKYKRGLLRDIFSKLNVRHDKRKLKDVAVLFADGDWIESKDQAPEGIRLVQTGNVGFGVYLDKPQNAKYISEATFHRLNCLEIYDGDILISRLPEPAERACLLPQSTERRITAVDCTVIRTDKSVIDRTYLLQFLCSDQYLKTVNSLLAGGTRQRISRKNLEGIEVPYPSIDQQRYYGSFLCKVDARISNEENRLNCLSILRSSLLQQLFI
;
A
#
# COMPACT_ATOMS: atom_id res chain seq x y z
N MET A 1 -13.91 16.62 -26.89
CA MET A 1 -14.57 16.26 -25.63
C MET A 1 -13.56 15.57 -24.73
N GLU A 2 -13.61 15.84 -23.44
CA GLU A 2 -12.73 15.20 -22.43
C GLU A 2 -12.97 13.68 -22.40
N LEU A 3 -11.90 12.90 -22.38
CA LEU A 3 -11.99 11.45 -22.21
C LEU A 3 -12.12 11.13 -20.72
N LEU A 4 -13.21 10.48 -20.34
CA LEU A 4 -13.50 10.08 -18.98
C LEU A 4 -13.30 8.57 -18.78
N SER A 5 -12.99 8.19 -17.56
CA SER A 5 -12.87 6.80 -17.14
C SER A 5 -13.57 6.58 -15.80
N VAL A 6 -13.98 5.34 -15.53
CA VAL A 6 -14.67 4.98 -14.29
C VAL A 6 -13.78 4.08 -13.46
N THR A 7 -13.38 4.57 -12.28
CA THR A 7 -12.58 3.83 -11.30
C THR A 7 -13.47 3.25 -10.20
N MET A 8 -12.95 2.28 -9.45
CA MET A 8 -13.66 1.70 -8.30
C MET A 8 -13.74 2.68 -7.13
N ASN A 9 -12.68 3.46 -6.91
CA ASN A 9 -12.52 4.28 -5.71
C ASN A 9 -13.00 5.71 -5.92
N ASP A 10 -12.65 6.31 -7.07
CA ASP A 10 -12.82 7.74 -7.30
C ASP A 10 -13.97 8.05 -8.28
N GLY A 11 -14.71 7.00 -8.72
CA GLY A 11 -15.86 7.15 -9.63
C GLY A 11 -15.46 7.60 -11.03
N VAL A 12 -16.17 8.58 -11.58
CA VAL A 12 -15.92 9.13 -12.94
C VAL A 12 -14.93 10.28 -12.86
N MET A 13 -13.84 10.20 -13.63
CA MET A 13 -12.80 11.22 -13.64
C MET A 13 -12.12 11.31 -15.02
N PRO A 14 -11.44 12.43 -15.33
CA PRO A 14 -10.65 12.58 -16.55
C PRO A 14 -9.59 11.47 -16.67
N ARG A 15 -9.45 10.89 -17.86
CA ARG A 15 -8.43 9.85 -18.09
C ARG A 15 -7.01 10.38 -17.88
N SER A 16 -6.78 11.65 -18.13
CA SER A 16 -5.51 12.34 -17.93
C SER A 16 -5.04 12.37 -16.48
N GLU A 17 -5.96 12.24 -15.51
CA GLU A 17 -5.67 12.24 -14.07
C GLU A 17 -5.42 10.83 -13.51
N ILE A 18 -5.59 9.78 -14.33
CA ILE A 18 -5.40 8.39 -13.92
C ILE A 18 -4.01 7.92 -14.34
N GLU A 19 -3.23 7.45 -13.36
CA GLU A 19 -1.91 6.86 -13.63
C GLU A 19 -2.02 5.61 -14.52
N GLY A 20 -1.03 5.41 -15.38
CA GLY A 20 -0.90 4.26 -16.26
C GLY A 20 -1.11 4.59 -17.74
N LYS A 21 -0.78 3.60 -18.59
CA LYS A 21 -0.86 3.74 -20.04
C LYS A 21 -2.32 3.97 -20.47
N ASP A 22 -2.55 4.95 -21.33
CA ASP A 22 -3.82 5.10 -22.02
C ASP A 22 -3.94 4.02 -23.09
N SER A 23 -4.93 3.15 -22.93
CA SER A 23 -5.26 2.07 -23.88
C SER A 23 -6.53 2.38 -24.69
N SER A 24 -6.98 3.64 -24.69
CA SER A 24 -8.15 4.05 -25.48
C SER A 24 -7.87 3.98 -26.99
N SER A 25 -8.89 3.65 -27.78
CA SER A 25 -8.79 3.67 -29.25
C SER A 25 -8.52 5.08 -29.76
N GLU A 26 -7.76 5.21 -30.85
CA GLU A 26 -7.62 6.49 -31.58
C GLU A 26 -8.96 6.95 -32.16
N ASP A 27 -9.71 6.03 -32.76
CA ASP A 27 -11.08 6.28 -33.20
C ASP A 27 -12.06 6.26 -32.01
N LYS A 28 -12.67 7.42 -31.76
CA LYS A 28 -13.63 7.66 -30.70
C LYS A 28 -15.07 7.83 -31.21
N SER A 29 -15.35 7.51 -32.45
CA SER A 29 -16.68 7.66 -33.08
C SER A 29 -17.78 6.86 -32.36
N ASN A 30 -17.42 5.73 -31.74
CA ASN A 30 -18.33 4.85 -31.00
C ASN A 30 -18.37 5.15 -29.48
N TYR A 31 -17.70 6.21 -29.04
CA TYR A 31 -17.69 6.58 -27.63
C TYR A 31 -19.03 7.21 -27.23
N LYS A 32 -19.42 6.99 -25.99
CA LYS A 32 -20.71 7.47 -25.47
C LYS A 32 -20.51 8.83 -24.81
N VAL A 33 -21.42 9.75 -25.09
CA VAL A 33 -21.44 11.06 -24.45
C VAL A 33 -21.88 10.90 -23.00
N VAL A 34 -21.26 11.66 -22.12
CA VAL A 34 -21.55 11.79 -20.69
C VAL A 34 -21.74 13.25 -20.39
N CYS A 35 -22.85 13.60 -19.80
CA CYS A 35 -23.12 14.93 -19.26
C CYS A 35 -22.85 14.95 -17.75
N LYS A 36 -22.47 16.12 -17.23
CA LYS A 36 -22.38 16.31 -15.78
C LYS A 36 -23.69 15.93 -15.10
N GLY A 37 -23.59 15.09 -14.07
CA GLY A 37 -24.75 14.55 -13.36
C GLY A 37 -25.17 13.14 -13.82
N ASP A 38 -24.70 12.67 -14.97
CA ASP A 38 -24.99 11.31 -15.42
C ASP A 38 -24.29 10.28 -14.56
N MET A 39 -24.95 9.16 -14.32
CA MET A 39 -24.36 8.01 -13.68
C MET A 39 -23.70 7.09 -14.72
N VAL A 40 -22.45 6.75 -14.49
CA VAL A 40 -21.67 5.90 -15.40
C VAL A 40 -21.10 4.71 -14.64
N TYR A 41 -21.13 3.52 -15.26
CA TYR A 41 -20.47 2.37 -14.69
C TYR A 41 -19.60 1.62 -15.70
N ASN A 42 -18.53 0.98 -15.20
CA ASN A 42 -17.68 0.11 -16.00
C ASN A 42 -18.31 -1.28 -16.09
N SER A 43 -18.81 -1.67 -17.29
CA SER A 43 -19.52 -2.94 -17.45
C SER A 43 -18.66 -4.17 -17.11
N MET A 44 -17.35 -4.09 -17.28
CA MET A 44 -16.44 -5.19 -16.96
C MET A 44 -16.05 -5.25 -15.47
N ARG A 45 -16.30 -4.19 -14.70
CA ARG A 45 -15.94 -4.07 -13.29
C ARG A 45 -17.13 -3.71 -12.39
N MET A 46 -18.35 -3.71 -12.92
CA MET A 46 -19.57 -3.40 -12.16
C MET A 46 -19.82 -4.41 -11.05
N TRP A 47 -19.44 -5.66 -11.25
CA TRP A 47 -19.46 -6.70 -10.23
C TRP A 47 -18.52 -6.45 -9.04
N GLN A 48 -17.67 -5.44 -9.14
CA GLN A 48 -16.82 -4.90 -8.06
C GLN A 48 -17.33 -3.53 -7.57
N GLY A 49 -18.39 -2.98 -8.17
CA GLY A 49 -18.96 -1.69 -7.81
C GLY A 49 -18.31 -0.49 -8.51
N ALA A 50 -17.64 -0.69 -9.66
CA ALA A 50 -17.03 0.39 -10.43
C ALA A 50 -18.08 1.26 -11.13
N ASN A 51 -18.56 2.29 -10.42
CA ASN A 51 -19.55 3.27 -10.88
C ASN A 51 -19.35 4.63 -10.21
N GLY A 52 -19.98 5.65 -10.75
CA GLY A 52 -20.01 6.99 -10.16
C GLY A 52 -20.91 7.93 -10.94
N VAL A 53 -21.15 9.11 -10.37
CA VAL A 53 -21.81 10.23 -11.05
C VAL A 53 -20.71 11.14 -11.60
N SER A 54 -20.87 11.61 -12.83
CA SER A 54 -19.89 12.46 -13.49
C SER A 54 -20.01 13.92 -13.02
N ASP A 55 -18.89 14.50 -12.65
CA ASP A 55 -18.74 15.95 -12.44
C ASP A 55 -18.31 16.69 -13.71
N TYR A 56 -18.12 15.96 -14.81
CA TYR A 56 -17.55 16.44 -16.07
C TYR A 56 -18.46 16.12 -17.25
N ASP A 57 -18.44 17.00 -18.26
CA ASP A 57 -18.96 16.70 -19.60
C ASP A 57 -17.84 16.06 -20.42
N GLY A 58 -18.13 14.93 -21.08
CA GLY A 58 -17.09 14.23 -21.82
C GLY A 58 -17.59 13.01 -22.57
N ILE A 59 -16.66 12.08 -22.84
CA ILE A 59 -16.96 10.81 -23.53
C ILE A 59 -16.32 9.64 -22.75
N VAL A 60 -16.98 8.49 -22.83
CA VAL A 60 -16.48 7.23 -22.25
C VAL A 60 -16.43 6.13 -23.30
N SER A 61 -15.50 5.19 -23.13
CA SER A 61 -15.38 4.00 -23.98
C SER A 61 -16.70 3.22 -24.08
N PRO A 62 -16.96 2.52 -25.19
CA PRO A 62 -18.11 1.62 -25.35
C PRO A 62 -18.25 0.55 -24.26
N ALA A 63 -17.16 0.20 -23.59
CA ALA A 63 -17.14 -0.72 -22.45
C ALA A 63 -17.84 -0.16 -21.18
N TYR A 64 -18.13 1.12 -21.15
CA TYR A 64 -18.88 1.75 -20.06
C TYR A 64 -20.36 1.91 -20.44
N THR A 65 -21.21 1.98 -19.44
CA THR A 65 -22.63 2.23 -19.62
C THR A 65 -23.00 3.53 -18.90
N VAL A 66 -23.63 4.44 -19.66
CA VAL A 66 -24.20 5.69 -19.13
C VAL A 66 -25.66 5.43 -18.82
N LEU A 67 -26.08 5.75 -17.60
CA LEU A 67 -27.46 5.63 -17.13
C LEU A 67 -28.07 7.03 -17.01
N MET A 68 -29.14 7.24 -17.77
CA MET A 68 -29.95 8.44 -17.66
C MET A 68 -31.27 8.10 -16.93
N PRO A 69 -31.62 8.82 -15.85
CA PRO A 69 -32.86 8.54 -15.12
C PRO A 69 -34.09 8.87 -15.96
N THR A 70 -35.10 8.00 -15.91
CA THR A 70 -36.41 8.22 -16.55
C THR A 70 -37.44 8.83 -15.62
N LYS A 71 -37.11 8.93 -14.33
CA LYS A 71 -37.90 9.53 -13.28
C LYS A 71 -36.97 10.39 -12.42
N GLU A 72 -37.54 11.27 -11.65
CA GLU A 72 -36.81 12.06 -10.68
C GLU A 72 -36.24 11.16 -9.59
N ILE A 73 -34.92 11.05 -9.55
CA ILE A 73 -34.12 10.25 -8.60
C ILE A 73 -32.83 11.00 -8.26
N ASP A 74 -32.20 10.60 -7.19
CA ASP A 74 -30.85 11.09 -6.84
C ASP A 74 -29.79 10.12 -7.38
N ASN A 75 -29.04 10.53 -8.41
CA ASN A 75 -28.00 9.73 -9.03
C ASN A 75 -26.84 9.40 -8.05
N GLN A 76 -26.53 10.28 -7.11
CA GLN A 76 -25.52 10.02 -6.06
C GLN A 76 -25.98 8.93 -5.09
N TYR A 77 -27.27 8.92 -4.75
CA TYR A 77 -27.88 7.84 -3.96
C TYR A 77 -27.70 6.49 -4.67
N PHE A 78 -28.02 6.42 -5.96
CA PHE A 78 -27.88 5.18 -6.74
C PHE A 78 -26.42 4.76 -6.92
N ALA A 79 -25.50 5.70 -7.10
CA ALA A 79 -24.08 5.40 -7.18
C ALA A 79 -23.56 4.77 -5.87
N ALA A 80 -24.05 5.22 -4.71
CA ALA A 80 -23.74 4.63 -3.41
C ALA A 80 -24.42 3.26 -3.21
N LEU A 81 -25.71 3.16 -3.54
CA LEU A 81 -26.51 1.92 -3.47
C LEU A 81 -25.84 0.79 -4.28
N PHE A 82 -25.32 1.10 -5.47
CA PHE A 82 -24.66 0.14 -6.35
C PHE A 82 -23.31 -0.38 -5.81
N LYS A 83 -22.77 0.22 -4.77
CA LYS A 83 -21.59 -0.24 -4.05
C LYS A 83 -21.91 -1.11 -2.83
N THR A 84 -23.19 -1.37 -2.54
CA THR A 84 -23.58 -2.25 -1.44
C THR A 84 -23.28 -3.72 -1.74
N SER A 85 -22.95 -4.49 -0.71
CA SER A 85 -22.65 -5.93 -0.85
C SER A 85 -23.81 -6.70 -1.46
N LYS A 86 -25.04 -6.33 -1.12
CA LYS A 86 -26.28 -6.92 -1.67
C LYS A 86 -26.33 -6.80 -3.19
N LEU A 87 -26.14 -5.57 -3.72
CA LEU A 87 -26.20 -5.35 -5.16
C LEU A 87 -24.96 -5.85 -5.89
N ILE A 88 -23.78 -5.74 -5.30
CA ILE A 88 -22.56 -6.35 -5.88
C ILE A 88 -22.76 -7.86 -6.09
N ASN A 89 -23.40 -8.57 -5.14
CA ASN A 89 -23.72 -9.99 -5.31
C ASN A 89 -24.74 -10.23 -6.43
N GLU A 90 -25.76 -9.39 -6.56
CA GLU A 90 -26.71 -9.48 -7.69
C GLU A 90 -26.02 -9.18 -9.03
N PHE A 91 -25.13 -8.19 -9.08
CA PHE A 91 -24.35 -7.89 -10.27
C PHE A 91 -23.42 -9.04 -10.68
N ARG A 92 -22.81 -9.73 -9.71
CA ARG A 92 -22.01 -10.95 -9.96
C ARG A 92 -22.85 -12.05 -10.60
N LYS A 93 -24.03 -12.34 -10.04
CA LYS A 93 -24.94 -13.38 -10.56
C LYS A 93 -25.42 -13.11 -11.99
N ASN A 94 -25.58 -11.83 -12.32
CA ASN A 94 -26.08 -11.39 -13.62
C ASN A 94 -24.96 -11.04 -14.63
N SER A 95 -23.69 -11.09 -14.21
CA SER A 95 -22.55 -10.87 -15.10
C SER A 95 -22.33 -12.08 -16.02
N GLN A 96 -21.95 -11.81 -17.27
CA GLN A 96 -21.68 -12.83 -18.28
C GLN A 96 -20.19 -12.90 -18.57
N GLY A 97 -19.65 -14.11 -18.77
CA GLY A 97 -18.25 -14.39 -19.06
C GLY A 97 -17.79 -15.70 -18.43
N LEU A 98 -16.75 -16.31 -19.01
CA LEU A 98 -16.22 -17.60 -18.53
C LEU A 98 -15.40 -17.48 -17.26
N THR A 99 -14.68 -16.38 -17.10
CA THR A 99 -13.84 -16.08 -15.93
C THR A 99 -14.13 -14.68 -15.42
N SER A 100 -13.77 -14.40 -14.18
CA SER A 100 -13.97 -13.07 -13.56
C SER A 100 -13.36 -11.92 -14.33
N ASP A 101 -12.27 -12.18 -15.07
CA ASP A 101 -11.60 -11.15 -15.89
C ASP A 101 -12.38 -10.80 -17.17
N THR A 102 -13.23 -11.72 -17.63
CA THR A 102 -14.08 -11.53 -18.82
C THR A 102 -15.51 -11.17 -18.48
N TRP A 103 -15.87 -11.13 -17.19
CA TRP A 103 -17.23 -10.77 -16.78
C TRP A 103 -17.63 -9.39 -17.27
N ASN A 104 -18.86 -9.34 -17.79
CA ASN A 104 -19.44 -8.13 -18.34
C ASN A 104 -20.90 -8.02 -17.92
N LEU A 105 -21.29 -6.87 -17.38
CA LEU A 105 -22.65 -6.57 -16.96
C LEU A 105 -23.18 -5.40 -17.77
N LYS A 106 -23.92 -5.69 -18.85
CA LYS A 106 -24.56 -4.67 -19.69
C LYS A 106 -25.93 -4.28 -19.15
N TYR A 107 -26.51 -3.21 -19.67
CA TYR A 107 -27.81 -2.70 -19.24
C TYR A 107 -28.94 -3.76 -19.23
N PRO A 108 -29.11 -4.65 -20.26
CA PRO A 108 -30.16 -5.67 -20.23
C PRO A 108 -30.10 -6.62 -19.03
N GLN A 109 -28.90 -6.86 -18.45
CA GLN A 109 -28.71 -7.71 -17.26
C GLN A 109 -29.02 -6.95 -15.96
N ILE A 110 -28.81 -5.64 -15.93
CA ILE A 110 -29.16 -4.80 -14.76
C ILE A 110 -30.66 -4.50 -14.71
N ARG A 111 -31.31 -4.26 -15.84
CA ARG A 111 -32.70 -3.85 -15.95
C ARG A 111 -33.71 -4.70 -15.17
N PRO A 112 -33.63 -6.03 -15.10
CA PRO A 112 -34.59 -6.86 -14.38
C PRO A 112 -34.42 -6.81 -12.84
N ILE A 113 -33.36 -6.25 -12.31
CA ILE A 113 -33.10 -6.18 -10.87
C ILE A 113 -34.10 -5.22 -10.23
N ARG A 114 -34.93 -5.74 -9.31
CA ARG A 114 -35.95 -4.97 -8.60
C ARG A 114 -35.40 -4.43 -7.28
N LEU A 115 -35.65 -3.16 -7.01
CA LEU A 115 -35.16 -2.47 -5.82
C LEU A 115 -36.35 -1.75 -5.15
N HIS A 116 -36.36 -1.76 -3.82
CA HIS A 116 -37.15 -0.85 -3.03
C HIS A 116 -36.31 0.39 -2.75
N ILE A 117 -36.84 1.55 -3.10
CA ILE A 117 -36.13 2.82 -2.93
C ILE A 117 -36.97 3.75 -2.05
N PRO A 118 -36.34 4.55 -1.17
CA PRO A 118 -37.05 5.53 -0.34
C PRO A 118 -37.53 6.72 -1.16
N SER A 119 -38.23 7.65 -0.49
CA SER A 119 -38.63 8.92 -1.10
C SER A 119 -37.42 9.72 -1.60
N LEU A 120 -37.63 10.58 -2.60
CA LEU A 120 -36.55 11.42 -3.14
C LEU A 120 -35.89 12.29 -2.05
N GLN A 121 -36.68 12.81 -1.09
CA GLN A 121 -36.13 13.57 0.04
C GLN A 121 -35.18 12.74 0.91
N GLU A 122 -35.48 11.47 1.11
CA GLU A 122 -34.65 10.58 1.87
C GLU A 122 -33.38 10.15 1.07
N GLN A 123 -33.55 9.93 -0.24
CA GLN A 123 -32.37 9.71 -1.14
C GLN A 123 -31.40 10.88 -1.02
N HIS A 124 -31.86 12.13 -1.09
CA HIS A 124 -31.01 13.32 -0.95
C HIS A 124 -30.30 13.39 0.41
N LYS A 125 -31.00 13.02 1.51
CA LYS A 125 -30.34 12.99 2.84
C LYS A 125 -29.23 11.95 2.93
N ILE A 126 -29.48 10.76 2.40
CA ILE A 126 -28.51 9.67 2.40
C ILE A 126 -27.31 10.02 1.50
N SER A 127 -27.55 10.51 0.30
CA SER A 127 -26.48 10.88 -0.62
C SER A 127 -25.60 12.03 -0.10
N ALA A 128 -26.21 13.05 0.50
CA ALA A 128 -25.49 14.16 1.13
C ALA A 128 -24.58 13.68 2.27
N PHE A 129 -25.10 12.77 3.11
CA PHE A 129 -24.33 12.18 4.20
C PHE A 129 -23.15 11.33 3.67
N ILE A 130 -23.40 10.44 2.72
CA ILE A 130 -22.36 9.61 2.08
C ILE A 130 -21.34 10.51 1.37
N GLY A 131 -21.78 11.52 0.62
CA GLY A 131 -20.91 12.48 -0.08
C GLY A 131 -19.94 13.20 0.87
N THR A 132 -20.45 13.66 2.02
CA THR A 132 -19.60 14.28 3.07
C THR A 132 -18.53 13.31 3.59
N LEU A 133 -18.89 12.04 3.76
CA LEU A 133 -17.93 11.01 4.21
C LEU A 133 -16.87 10.70 3.14
N GLU A 134 -17.28 10.60 1.87
CA GLU A 134 -16.36 10.39 0.74
C GLU A 134 -15.37 11.56 0.58
N GLU A 135 -15.86 12.79 0.69
CA GLU A 135 -15.00 13.98 0.68
C GLU A 135 -13.96 13.93 1.82
N ARG A 136 -14.39 13.55 3.02
CA ARG A 136 -13.49 13.39 4.17
C ARG A 136 -12.43 12.30 3.93
N ILE A 137 -12.81 11.16 3.36
CA ILE A 137 -11.89 10.08 2.99
C ILE A 137 -10.89 10.56 1.95
N SER A 138 -11.34 11.27 0.91
CA SER A 138 -10.48 11.84 -0.12
C SER A 138 -9.46 12.82 0.45
N LYS A 139 -9.89 13.77 1.28
CA LYS A 139 -8.99 14.73 1.97
C LYS A 139 -8.00 14.02 2.89
N GLN A 140 -8.44 12.98 3.60
CA GLN A 140 -7.56 12.20 4.46
C GLN A 140 -6.49 11.45 3.66
N ARG A 141 -6.83 10.89 2.49
CA ARG A 141 -5.88 10.24 1.56
C ARG A 141 -4.85 11.25 1.06
N GLN A 142 -5.28 12.41 0.58
CA GLN A 142 -4.39 13.49 0.12
C GLN A 142 -3.43 13.95 1.22
N LEU A 143 -3.89 14.01 2.48
CA LEU A 143 -3.03 14.34 3.62
C LEU A 143 -1.94 13.28 3.83
N VAL A 144 -2.30 12.00 3.81
CA VAL A 144 -1.34 10.88 3.94
C VAL A 144 -0.29 10.95 2.83
N ASP A 145 -0.70 11.13 1.58
CA ASP A 145 0.21 11.20 0.43
C ASP A 145 1.14 12.43 0.52
N SER A 146 0.61 13.57 0.94
CA SER A 146 1.38 14.78 1.17
C SER A 146 2.43 14.61 2.27
N LEU A 147 2.08 13.95 3.37
CA LEU A 147 3.01 13.64 4.47
C LEU A 147 4.10 12.66 4.03
N LYS A 148 3.78 11.65 3.24
CA LYS A 148 4.76 10.72 2.66
C LYS A 148 5.73 11.45 1.72
N LYS A 149 5.21 12.34 0.88
CA LYS A 149 6.02 13.18 -0.01
C LYS A 149 6.94 14.10 0.79
N TYR A 150 6.41 14.73 1.84
CA TYR A 150 7.17 15.58 2.75
C TYR A 150 8.30 14.80 3.43
N LYS A 151 8.03 13.60 3.97
CA LYS A 151 9.08 12.75 4.56
C LYS A 151 10.18 12.42 3.56
N ARG A 152 9.85 12.05 2.32
CA ARG A 152 10.87 11.81 1.27
C ARG A 152 11.75 13.04 1.02
N GLY A 153 11.14 14.22 0.96
CA GLY A 153 11.86 15.50 0.87
C GLY A 153 12.81 15.70 2.04
N LEU A 154 12.34 15.50 3.26
CA LEU A 154 13.18 15.61 4.48
C LEU A 154 14.36 14.64 4.47
N LEU A 155 14.14 13.36 4.16
CA LEU A 155 15.20 12.36 4.08
C LEU A 155 16.27 12.78 3.08
N ARG A 156 15.86 13.20 1.88
CA ARG A 156 16.80 13.68 0.85
C ARG A 156 17.61 14.89 1.33
N ASP A 157 16.97 15.88 1.91
CA ASP A 157 17.62 17.13 2.34
C ASP A 157 18.57 16.90 3.52
N ILE A 158 18.17 16.10 4.51
CA ILE A 158 18.99 15.79 5.68
C ILE A 158 20.22 14.99 5.24
N PHE A 159 20.04 13.85 4.57
CA PHE A 159 21.15 12.97 4.24
C PHE A 159 22.09 13.54 3.16
N SER A 160 21.57 14.36 2.23
CA SER A 160 22.46 15.08 1.29
C SER A 160 23.38 16.06 2.00
N LYS A 161 22.84 16.83 2.96
CA LYS A 161 23.65 17.80 3.76
C LYS A 161 24.65 17.08 4.66
N LEU A 162 24.23 15.99 5.33
CA LEU A 162 25.12 15.22 6.18
C LEU A 162 26.22 14.54 5.40
N ASN A 163 25.92 14.05 4.20
CA ASN A 163 26.89 13.38 3.32
C ASN A 163 28.04 14.29 2.87
N VAL A 164 27.80 15.60 2.79
CA VAL A 164 28.82 16.61 2.41
C VAL A 164 29.60 17.10 3.62
N ARG A 165 28.98 17.18 4.80
CA ARG A 165 29.50 17.87 5.99
C ARG A 165 30.21 17.00 6.99
N HIS A 166 30.03 15.67 6.91
CA HIS A 166 30.50 14.74 7.93
C HIS A 166 31.29 13.59 7.30
N ASP A 167 32.15 13.02 8.10
CA ASP A 167 32.83 11.76 7.78
C ASP A 167 31.78 10.66 7.54
N LYS A 168 32.23 9.58 6.90
CA LYS A 168 31.41 8.43 6.59
C LYS A 168 32.01 7.19 7.22
N ARG A 169 31.16 6.25 7.60
CA ARG A 169 31.56 4.92 8.03
C ARG A 169 30.84 3.86 7.22
N LYS A 170 31.48 2.74 6.99
CA LYS A 170 30.83 1.58 6.36
C LYS A 170 29.81 0.97 7.31
N LEU A 171 28.73 0.42 6.78
CA LEU A 171 27.68 -0.21 7.59
C LEU A 171 28.26 -1.29 8.52
N LYS A 172 29.24 -2.07 8.06
CA LYS A 172 29.90 -3.08 8.91
C LYS A 172 30.64 -2.46 10.09
N ASP A 173 31.20 -1.27 9.93
CA ASP A 173 32.07 -0.65 10.95
C ASP A 173 31.24 0.03 12.07
N VAL A 174 29.92 0.19 11.86
CA VAL A 174 28.98 0.71 12.87
C VAL A 174 28.12 -0.40 13.50
N ALA A 175 28.34 -1.65 13.12
CA ALA A 175 27.62 -2.82 13.61
C ALA A 175 28.48 -3.65 14.57
N VAL A 176 27.87 -4.12 15.64
CA VAL A 176 28.44 -5.16 16.54
C VAL A 176 28.27 -6.53 15.89
N LEU A 177 27.16 -6.73 15.19
CA LEU A 177 26.87 -7.93 14.40
C LEU A 177 26.40 -7.50 13.02
N PHE A 178 26.99 -8.07 11.98
CA PHE A 178 26.57 -7.94 10.59
C PHE A 178 26.58 -9.32 9.95
N ALA A 179 25.42 -9.99 9.93
CA ALA A 179 25.32 -11.37 9.53
C ALA A 179 24.07 -11.62 8.69
N ASP A 180 24.09 -12.65 7.86
CA ASP A 180 22.87 -13.14 7.21
C ASP A 180 22.13 -14.07 8.15
N GLY A 181 20.82 -14.22 7.95
CA GLY A 181 20.03 -15.24 8.61
C GLY A 181 20.33 -16.65 8.09
N ASP A 182 19.53 -17.60 8.53
CA ASP A 182 19.78 -19.03 8.35
C ASP A 182 19.03 -19.60 7.16
N TRP A 183 19.59 -20.68 6.58
CA TRP A 183 18.94 -21.43 5.52
C TRP A 183 17.93 -22.43 6.13
N ILE A 184 16.65 -22.07 6.12
CA ILE A 184 15.57 -22.88 6.67
C ILE A 184 14.73 -23.45 5.53
N GLU A 185 14.76 -24.74 5.33
CA GLU A 185 13.95 -25.45 4.35
C GLU A 185 12.55 -25.76 4.91
N SER A 186 11.64 -26.17 4.03
CA SER A 186 10.27 -26.54 4.46
C SER A 186 10.24 -27.69 5.46
N LYS A 187 11.18 -28.65 5.35
CA LYS A 187 11.30 -29.78 6.29
C LYS A 187 11.78 -29.38 7.68
N ASP A 188 12.42 -28.21 7.81
CA ASP A 188 12.93 -27.66 9.07
C ASP A 188 11.89 -26.85 9.82
N GLN A 189 10.75 -26.55 9.17
CA GLN A 189 9.68 -25.75 9.76
C GLN A 189 8.83 -26.60 10.70
N ALA A 190 8.27 -25.95 11.71
CA ALA A 190 7.38 -26.53 12.72
C ALA A 190 6.09 -25.69 12.82
N PRO A 191 4.98 -26.25 13.35
CA PRO A 191 3.73 -25.52 13.55
C PRO A 191 3.84 -24.42 14.61
N GLU A 192 4.76 -24.57 15.56
CA GLU A 192 5.02 -23.64 16.68
C GLU A 192 6.49 -23.66 17.09
N GLY A 193 6.92 -22.75 17.95
CA GLY A 193 8.29 -22.66 18.48
C GLY A 193 8.94 -21.30 18.22
N ILE A 194 10.16 -21.29 17.72
CA ILE A 194 10.93 -20.07 17.44
C ILE A 194 10.44 -19.47 16.12
N ARG A 195 10.03 -18.20 16.14
CA ARG A 195 9.48 -17.48 14.98
C ARG A 195 10.53 -17.29 13.88
N LEU A 196 10.22 -17.72 12.67
CA LEU A 196 11.03 -17.44 11.48
C LEU A 196 10.54 -16.16 10.81
N VAL A 197 11.32 -15.08 10.95
CA VAL A 197 11.10 -13.81 10.25
C VAL A 197 11.66 -13.91 8.84
N GLN A 198 10.86 -13.55 7.85
CA GLN A 198 11.22 -13.66 6.43
C GLN A 198 11.26 -12.28 5.76
N THR A 199 11.78 -12.20 4.53
CA THR A 199 11.82 -10.98 3.72
C THR A 199 10.46 -10.29 3.59
N GLY A 200 9.37 -11.07 3.58
CA GLY A 200 7.99 -10.56 3.58
C GLY A 200 7.57 -9.80 4.85
N ASN A 201 8.33 -9.93 5.94
CA ASN A 201 8.12 -9.19 7.18
C ASN A 201 8.91 -7.87 7.22
N VAL A 202 9.83 -7.67 6.28
CA VAL A 202 10.65 -6.46 6.19
C VAL A 202 9.96 -5.46 5.27
N GLY A 203 9.38 -4.39 5.83
CA GLY A 203 8.82 -3.26 5.09
C GLY A 203 9.81 -2.10 4.98
N PHE A 204 9.38 -0.97 4.42
CA PHE A 204 10.16 0.27 4.38
C PHE A 204 10.08 1.00 5.72
N GLY A 205 11.10 0.87 6.54
CA GLY A 205 11.16 1.47 7.87
C GLY A 205 10.25 0.81 8.90
N VAL A 206 9.52 -0.25 8.56
CA VAL A 206 8.51 -0.87 9.43
C VAL A 206 8.57 -2.39 9.36
N TYR A 207 8.44 -3.04 10.50
CA TYR A 207 8.20 -4.47 10.57
C TYR A 207 6.75 -4.79 10.25
N LEU A 208 6.52 -5.73 9.34
CA LEU A 208 5.19 -6.19 8.92
C LEU A 208 4.90 -7.53 9.61
N ASP A 209 4.17 -7.48 10.69
CA ASP A 209 3.70 -8.72 11.30
C ASP A 209 2.62 -9.36 10.43
N LYS A 210 2.76 -10.68 10.20
CA LYS A 210 1.85 -11.49 9.38
C LYS A 210 1.51 -12.78 10.13
N PRO A 211 0.74 -12.71 11.20
CA PRO A 211 0.48 -13.86 12.05
C PRO A 211 -0.21 -15.02 11.30
N GLN A 212 -1.06 -14.72 10.30
CA GLN A 212 -1.75 -15.76 9.51
C GLN A 212 -0.79 -16.62 8.66
N ASN A 213 0.39 -16.07 8.33
CA ASN A 213 1.42 -16.75 7.53
C ASN A 213 2.70 -16.98 8.34
N ALA A 214 2.56 -17.02 9.66
CA ALA A 214 3.66 -17.25 10.57
C ALA A 214 4.32 -18.60 10.33
N LYS A 215 5.65 -18.63 10.35
CA LYS A 215 6.45 -19.83 10.29
C LYS A 215 7.33 -19.93 11.51
N TYR A 216 7.60 -21.16 11.92
CA TYR A 216 8.37 -21.44 13.13
C TYR A 216 9.35 -22.58 12.87
N ILE A 217 10.34 -22.69 13.74
CA ILE A 217 11.22 -23.87 13.85
C ILE A 217 11.19 -24.39 15.29
N SER A 218 11.48 -25.68 15.46
CA SER A 218 11.62 -26.26 16.80
C SER A 218 12.94 -25.90 17.46
N GLU A 219 13.04 -25.99 18.79
CA GLU A 219 14.29 -25.86 19.54
C GLU A 219 15.38 -26.85 19.04
N ALA A 220 14.98 -28.07 18.75
CA ALA A 220 15.90 -29.07 18.20
C ALA A 220 16.48 -28.63 16.84
N THR A 221 15.64 -28.05 15.97
CA THR A 221 16.10 -27.49 14.68
C THR A 221 17.02 -26.30 14.89
N PHE A 222 16.68 -25.40 15.82
CA PHE A 222 17.49 -24.24 16.16
C PHE A 222 18.92 -24.65 16.54
N HIS A 223 19.07 -25.61 17.45
CA HIS A 223 20.37 -26.10 17.87
C HIS A 223 21.08 -26.90 16.78
N ARG A 224 20.37 -27.75 16.05
CA ARG A 224 20.95 -28.55 14.95
C ARG A 224 21.55 -27.70 13.83
N LEU A 225 20.87 -26.61 13.46
CA LEU A 225 21.32 -25.69 12.41
C LEU A 225 22.20 -24.57 12.95
N ASN A 226 22.41 -24.49 14.26
CA ASN A 226 23.13 -23.41 14.94
C ASN A 226 22.64 -22.01 14.50
N CYS A 227 21.33 -21.81 14.55
CA CYS A 227 20.68 -20.61 14.03
C CYS A 227 21.06 -19.35 14.81
N LEU A 228 21.12 -18.23 14.09
CA LEU A 228 21.34 -16.90 14.66
C LEU A 228 20.07 -16.34 15.25
N GLU A 229 20.02 -16.17 16.57
CA GLU A 229 18.89 -15.51 17.23
C GLU A 229 18.93 -13.99 17.03
N ILE A 230 17.79 -13.42 16.66
CA ILE A 230 17.61 -11.98 16.47
C ILE A 230 16.78 -11.37 17.61
N TYR A 231 17.14 -10.15 18.02
CA TYR A 231 16.59 -9.51 19.21
C TYR A 231 15.89 -8.19 18.90
N ASP A 232 15.14 -7.71 19.88
CA ASP A 232 14.50 -6.41 19.84
C ASP A 232 15.51 -5.30 19.56
N GLY A 233 15.21 -4.51 18.54
CA GLY A 233 16.08 -3.42 18.13
C GLY A 233 17.18 -3.80 17.14
N ASP A 234 17.30 -5.06 16.73
CA ASP A 234 18.08 -5.42 15.54
C ASP A 234 17.42 -4.82 14.28
N ILE A 235 18.22 -4.39 13.33
CA ILE A 235 17.76 -3.95 12.02
C ILE A 235 17.86 -5.12 11.07
N LEU A 236 16.76 -5.42 10.36
CA LEU A 236 16.75 -6.39 9.28
C LEU A 236 16.74 -5.68 7.93
N ILE A 237 17.55 -6.15 6.98
CA ILE A 237 17.56 -5.72 5.59
C ILE A 237 17.18 -6.89 4.69
N SER A 238 16.13 -6.73 3.87
CA SER A 238 15.77 -7.70 2.84
C SER A 238 16.74 -7.56 1.65
N ARG A 239 17.40 -8.66 1.26
CA ARG A 239 18.31 -8.68 0.11
C ARG A 239 17.67 -9.13 -1.19
N LEU A 240 16.41 -9.55 -1.14
CA LEU A 240 15.63 -9.95 -2.32
C LEU A 240 14.85 -8.78 -2.90
N PRO A 241 14.63 -8.76 -4.25
CA PRO A 241 13.93 -7.71 -4.94
C PRO A 241 12.43 -7.66 -4.64
N GLU A 242 11.84 -6.60 -5.14
CA GLU A 242 10.47 -6.09 -5.11
C GLU A 242 10.11 -5.34 -3.81
N PRO A 243 10.86 -4.29 -3.52
CA PRO A 243 12.25 -4.01 -3.85
C PRO A 243 13.23 -4.70 -2.88
N ALA A 244 14.44 -5.07 -3.35
CA ALA A 244 15.56 -5.33 -2.46
C ALA A 244 15.78 -4.08 -1.63
N GLU A 245 16.58 -4.14 -0.54
CA GLU A 245 16.93 -2.95 0.24
C GLU A 245 15.97 -2.49 1.35
N ARG A 246 14.77 -3.02 1.42
CA ARG A 246 13.87 -2.67 2.52
C ARG A 246 14.53 -3.02 3.86
N ALA A 247 14.45 -2.10 4.78
CA ALA A 247 14.95 -2.29 6.13
C ALA A 247 13.86 -2.02 7.16
N CYS A 248 13.87 -2.73 8.27
CA CYS A 248 13.01 -2.47 9.42
C CYS A 248 13.75 -2.69 10.73
N LEU A 249 13.26 -2.04 11.77
CA LEU A 249 13.67 -2.29 13.15
C LEU A 249 12.76 -3.38 13.72
N LEU A 250 13.34 -4.39 14.37
CA LEU A 250 12.56 -5.41 15.06
C LEU A 250 11.88 -4.81 16.30
N PRO A 251 10.55 -4.93 16.41
CA PRO A 251 9.80 -4.46 17.56
C PRO A 251 10.04 -5.36 18.78
N GLN A 252 9.68 -4.87 19.95
CA GLN A 252 9.63 -5.68 21.16
C GLN A 252 8.70 -6.89 20.97
N SER A 253 9.13 -8.04 21.45
CA SER A 253 8.36 -9.28 21.40
C SER A 253 8.77 -10.20 22.55
N THR A 254 7.84 -11.00 23.01
CA THR A 254 8.09 -12.11 23.94
C THR A 254 8.51 -13.40 23.23
N GLU A 255 8.30 -13.48 21.90
CA GLU A 255 8.69 -14.62 21.10
C GLU A 255 10.17 -14.59 20.76
N ARG A 256 10.83 -15.73 20.86
CA ARG A 256 12.16 -15.93 20.29
C ARG A 256 12.08 -15.93 18.77
N ARG A 257 13.07 -15.31 18.13
CA ARG A 257 13.04 -15.10 16.67
C ARG A 257 14.38 -15.39 16.02
N ILE A 258 14.32 -15.96 14.81
CA ILE A 258 15.41 -16.07 13.86
C ILE A 258 15.00 -15.44 12.54
N THR A 259 15.91 -15.29 11.59
CA THR A 259 15.56 -14.79 10.26
C THR A 259 16.10 -15.69 9.14
N ALA A 260 15.49 -15.59 7.97
CA ALA A 260 15.88 -16.34 6.79
C ALA A 260 17.17 -15.77 6.16
N VAL A 261 17.90 -16.61 5.44
CA VAL A 261 19.19 -16.29 4.77
C VAL A 261 19.15 -15.05 3.85
N ASP A 262 17.96 -14.70 3.33
CA ASP A 262 17.77 -13.53 2.47
C ASP A 262 17.52 -12.22 3.24
N CYS A 263 17.64 -12.27 4.57
CA CYS A 263 17.67 -11.11 5.44
C CYS A 263 19.05 -10.96 6.06
N THR A 264 19.61 -9.75 5.99
CA THR A 264 20.83 -9.39 6.74
C THR A 264 20.43 -8.73 8.05
N VAL A 265 21.07 -9.15 9.14
CA VAL A 265 20.88 -8.63 10.50
C VAL A 265 21.98 -7.61 10.79
N ILE A 266 21.59 -6.42 11.23
CA ILE A 266 22.51 -5.41 11.77
C ILE A 266 22.14 -5.18 13.23
N ARG A 267 23.07 -5.54 14.13
CA ARG A 267 22.99 -5.20 15.56
C ARG A 267 23.95 -4.07 15.85
N THR A 268 23.46 -3.02 16.46
CA THR A 268 24.23 -1.79 16.72
C THR A 268 24.54 -1.61 18.20
N ASP A 269 25.64 -0.93 18.49
CA ASP A 269 25.91 -0.38 19.80
C ASP A 269 25.42 1.07 19.85
N LYS A 270 24.63 1.41 20.89
CA LYS A 270 24.08 2.75 21.12
C LYS A 270 25.14 3.83 21.33
N SER A 271 26.36 3.45 21.71
CA SER A 271 27.50 4.37 21.86
C SER A 271 28.16 4.69 20.52
N VAL A 272 27.97 3.84 19.50
CA VAL A 272 28.57 3.96 18.19
C VAL A 272 27.61 4.62 17.21
N ILE A 273 26.39 4.12 17.09
CA ILE A 273 25.38 4.65 16.19
C ILE A 273 23.99 4.58 16.77
N ASP A 274 23.19 5.62 16.55
CA ASP A 274 21.76 5.58 16.88
C ASP A 274 21.01 4.72 15.87
N ARG A 275 20.35 3.67 16.34
CA ARG A 275 19.63 2.70 15.49
C ARG A 275 18.49 3.32 14.69
N THR A 276 17.82 4.35 15.25
CA THR A 276 16.72 5.01 14.54
C THR A 276 17.24 5.91 13.43
N TYR A 277 18.35 6.60 13.66
CA TYR A 277 19.09 7.32 12.62
C TYR A 277 19.53 6.39 11.48
N LEU A 278 20.14 5.26 11.84
CA LEU A 278 20.57 4.28 10.85
C LEU A 278 19.39 3.75 10.02
N LEU A 279 18.26 3.41 10.68
CA LEU A 279 17.05 2.99 9.97
C LEU A 279 16.55 4.06 9.00
N GLN A 280 16.55 5.33 9.39
CA GLN A 280 16.13 6.42 8.51
C GLN A 280 17.07 6.61 7.32
N PHE A 281 18.39 6.41 7.51
CA PHE A 281 19.34 6.37 6.40
C PHE A 281 19.01 5.23 5.43
N LEU A 282 18.75 4.03 5.92
CA LEU A 282 18.38 2.85 5.13
C LEU A 282 17.01 3.01 4.41
N CYS A 283 16.24 4.04 4.73
CA CYS A 283 15.02 4.43 4.01
C CYS A 283 15.22 5.63 3.08
N SER A 284 16.44 6.16 2.96
CA SER A 284 16.74 7.35 2.15
C SER A 284 16.97 7.02 0.67
N ASP A 285 16.65 7.96 -0.22
CA ASP A 285 16.91 7.86 -1.65
C ASP A 285 18.39 7.62 -1.96
N GLN A 286 19.31 8.15 -1.13
CA GLN A 286 20.74 7.96 -1.27
C GLN A 286 21.12 6.49 -1.11
N TYR A 287 20.66 5.86 -0.03
CA TYR A 287 20.88 4.43 0.22
C TYR A 287 20.25 3.57 -0.88
N LEU A 288 18.97 3.82 -1.22
CA LEU A 288 18.24 3.06 -2.22
C LEU A 288 18.92 3.12 -3.60
N LYS A 289 19.40 4.30 -4.03
CA LYS A 289 20.17 4.46 -5.27
C LYS A 289 21.48 3.68 -5.23
N THR A 290 22.18 3.72 -4.09
CA THR A 290 23.44 2.98 -3.92
C THR A 290 23.20 1.47 -4.01
N VAL A 291 22.19 0.94 -3.32
CA VAL A 291 21.85 -0.49 -3.42
C VAL A 291 21.47 -0.87 -4.85
N ASN A 292 20.62 -0.08 -5.51
CA ASN A 292 20.20 -0.35 -6.89
C ASN A 292 21.38 -0.43 -7.87
N SER A 293 22.42 0.39 -7.65
CA SER A 293 23.66 0.33 -8.48
C SER A 293 24.54 -0.90 -8.19
N LEU A 294 24.33 -1.57 -7.05
CA LEU A 294 25.08 -2.74 -6.60
C LEU A 294 24.33 -4.06 -6.77
N LEU A 295 23.07 -4.01 -7.27
CA LEU A 295 22.30 -5.21 -7.53
C LEU A 295 22.95 -6.04 -8.64
N ALA A 296 22.99 -7.35 -8.44
CA ALA A 296 23.49 -8.32 -9.41
C ALA A 296 22.48 -9.44 -9.64
N GLY A 297 22.47 -10.01 -10.84
CA GLY A 297 21.58 -11.10 -11.25
C GLY A 297 20.64 -10.69 -12.38
N GLY A 298 20.14 -11.68 -13.12
CA GLY A 298 19.19 -11.47 -14.23
C GLY A 298 17.75 -11.38 -13.72
N THR A 299 17.04 -12.51 -13.66
CA THR A 299 15.60 -12.57 -13.31
C THR A 299 15.31 -12.30 -11.83
N ARG A 300 16.27 -12.60 -10.94
CA ARG A 300 16.21 -12.29 -9.50
C ARG A 300 17.44 -11.51 -9.11
N GLN A 301 17.33 -10.21 -9.13
CA GLN A 301 18.40 -9.33 -8.67
C GLN A 301 18.56 -9.46 -7.14
N ARG A 302 19.78 -9.42 -6.66
CA ARG A 302 20.12 -9.57 -5.23
C ARG A 302 21.33 -8.72 -4.90
N ILE A 303 21.32 -8.07 -3.73
CA ILE A 303 22.53 -7.47 -3.18
C ILE A 303 23.28 -8.49 -2.33
N SER A 304 24.60 -8.58 -2.52
CA SER A 304 25.45 -9.41 -1.67
C SER A 304 25.66 -8.76 -0.30
N ARG A 305 25.87 -9.59 0.75
CA ARG A 305 26.23 -9.09 2.07
C ARG A 305 27.49 -8.21 2.00
N LYS A 306 28.52 -8.63 1.24
CA LYS A 306 29.77 -7.86 1.06
C LYS A 306 29.50 -6.46 0.49
N ASN A 307 28.59 -6.33 -0.45
CA ASN A 307 28.20 -5.04 -1.01
C ASN A 307 27.48 -4.18 0.03
N LEU A 308 26.56 -4.76 0.81
CA LEU A 308 25.88 -4.07 1.92
C LEU A 308 26.89 -3.60 2.98
N GLU A 309 27.82 -4.45 3.40
CA GLU A 309 28.89 -4.13 4.35
C GLU A 309 29.68 -2.88 3.95
N GLY A 310 29.89 -2.68 2.65
CA GLY A 310 30.67 -1.58 2.08
C GLY A 310 29.92 -0.27 1.92
N ILE A 311 28.60 -0.24 2.09
CA ILE A 311 27.82 1.01 1.94
C ILE A 311 28.20 1.98 3.05
N GLU A 312 28.45 3.23 2.66
CA GLU A 312 28.85 4.29 3.57
C GLU A 312 27.66 5.07 4.09
N VAL A 313 27.58 5.23 5.41
CA VAL A 313 26.60 6.06 6.12
C VAL A 313 27.26 7.35 6.62
N PRO A 314 26.66 8.54 6.43
CA PRO A 314 27.14 9.77 7.04
C PRO A 314 27.18 9.62 8.55
N TYR A 315 28.29 10.07 9.18
CA TYR A 315 28.57 9.80 10.58
C TYR A 315 28.72 11.11 11.40
N PRO A 316 27.61 11.85 11.64
CA PRO A 316 27.62 13.02 12.50
C PRO A 316 27.80 12.61 13.99
N SER A 317 27.89 13.58 14.91
CA SER A 317 27.94 13.28 16.34
C SER A 317 26.72 12.48 16.80
N ILE A 318 26.86 11.68 17.85
CA ILE A 318 25.77 10.81 18.35
C ILE A 318 24.53 11.62 18.75
N ASP A 319 24.70 12.85 19.23
CA ASP A 319 23.59 13.73 19.57
C ASP A 319 22.83 14.22 18.32
N GLN A 320 23.54 14.52 17.25
CA GLN A 320 22.93 14.84 15.96
C GLN A 320 22.18 13.63 15.37
N GLN A 321 22.76 12.43 15.48
CA GLN A 321 22.11 11.19 15.07
C GLN A 321 20.80 10.98 15.83
N ARG A 322 20.82 11.10 17.15
CA ARG A 322 19.61 11.01 18.00
C ARG A 322 18.57 12.05 17.66
N TYR A 323 19.00 13.29 17.40
CA TYR A 323 18.10 14.37 16.99
C TYR A 323 17.38 14.03 15.68
N TYR A 324 18.13 13.71 14.62
CA TYR A 324 17.54 13.40 13.31
C TYR A 324 16.71 12.11 13.33
N GLY A 325 17.20 11.07 13.98
CA GLY A 325 16.49 9.81 14.16
C GLY A 325 15.14 10.01 14.86
N SER A 326 15.15 10.68 16.01
CA SER A 326 13.94 10.99 16.77
C SER A 326 12.96 11.87 15.99
N PHE A 327 13.46 12.92 15.30
CA PHE A 327 12.63 13.80 14.49
C PHE A 327 11.91 13.04 13.38
N LEU A 328 12.64 12.24 12.61
CA LEU A 328 12.07 11.46 11.49
C LEU A 328 11.11 10.37 12.00
N CYS A 329 11.39 9.73 13.14
CA CYS A 329 10.45 8.80 13.78
C CYS A 329 9.12 9.48 14.18
N LYS A 330 9.14 10.75 14.61
CA LYS A 330 7.90 11.49 14.89
C LYS A 330 7.09 11.73 13.61
N VAL A 331 7.77 11.99 12.49
CA VAL A 331 7.11 12.10 11.17
C VAL A 331 6.48 10.75 10.78
N ASP A 332 7.18 9.63 10.98
CA ASP A 332 6.64 8.28 10.74
C ASP A 332 5.40 8.00 11.59
N ALA A 333 5.47 8.31 12.88
CA ALA A 333 4.33 8.15 13.78
C ALA A 333 3.12 8.98 13.33
N ARG A 334 3.36 10.20 12.82
CA ARG A 334 2.28 11.04 12.27
C ARG A 334 1.66 10.41 11.03
N ILE A 335 2.48 9.91 10.09
CA ILE A 335 2.00 9.23 8.88
C ILE A 335 1.16 8.01 9.27
N SER A 336 1.66 7.15 10.16
CA SER A 336 0.96 5.96 10.63
C SER A 336 -0.39 6.29 11.27
N ASN A 337 -0.47 7.34 12.09
CA ASN A 337 -1.72 7.79 12.70
C ASN A 337 -2.74 8.25 11.65
N GLU A 338 -2.30 8.97 10.60
CA GLU A 338 -3.20 9.42 9.55
C GLU A 338 -3.63 8.26 8.62
N GLU A 339 -2.77 7.26 8.40
CA GLU A 339 -3.13 6.02 7.70
C GLU A 339 -4.18 5.21 8.48
N ASN A 340 -4.01 5.08 9.80
CA ASN A 340 -4.99 4.42 10.65
C ASN A 340 -6.36 5.14 10.62
N ARG A 341 -6.36 6.49 10.63
CA ARG A 341 -7.59 7.28 10.47
C ARG A 341 -8.26 7.03 9.12
N LEU A 342 -7.48 6.98 8.04
CA LEU A 342 -7.99 6.65 6.70
C LEU A 342 -8.62 5.26 6.66
N ASN A 343 -7.98 4.28 7.27
CA ASN A 343 -8.51 2.92 7.37
C ASN A 343 -9.82 2.88 8.19
N CYS A 344 -9.87 3.55 9.33
CA CYS A 344 -11.10 3.65 10.15
C CYS A 344 -12.26 4.30 9.37
N LEU A 345 -12.00 5.38 8.64
CA LEU A 345 -13.01 6.03 7.79
C LEU A 345 -13.51 5.10 6.68
N SER A 346 -12.62 4.32 6.08
CA SER A 346 -12.96 3.36 5.02
C SER A 346 -13.83 2.20 5.56
N ILE A 347 -13.52 1.71 6.76
CA ILE A 347 -14.33 0.69 7.44
C ILE A 347 -15.70 1.27 7.80
N LEU A 348 -15.75 2.47 8.37
CA LEU A 348 -17.01 3.17 8.71
C LEU A 348 -17.89 3.33 7.48
N ARG A 349 -17.32 3.78 6.35
CA ARG A 349 -18.03 3.88 5.08
C ARG A 349 -18.66 2.55 4.67
N SER A 350 -17.88 1.47 4.71
CA SER A 350 -18.37 0.15 4.33
C SER A 350 -19.51 -0.34 5.22
N SER A 351 -19.41 -0.11 6.52
CA SER A 351 -20.47 -0.44 7.50
C SER A 351 -21.74 0.39 7.28
N LEU A 352 -21.59 1.68 7.06
CA LEU A 352 -22.73 2.59 6.80
C LEU A 352 -23.47 2.25 5.49
N LEU A 353 -22.73 1.90 4.43
CA LEU A 353 -23.36 1.44 3.19
C LEU A 353 -24.21 0.19 3.40
N GLN A 354 -23.83 -0.69 4.31
CA GLN A 354 -24.63 -1.88 4.63
C GLN A 354 -25.87 -1.56 5.49
N GLN A 355 -25.78 -0.55 6.36
CA GLN A 355 -26.88 -0.17 7.28
C GLN A 355 -27.92 0.76 6.64
N LEU A 356 -27.51 1.67 5.78
CA LEU A 356 -28.39 2.68 5.16
C LEU A 356 -29.20 2.13 3.98
N PHE A 357 -28.79 0.99 3.41
CA PHE A 357 -29.41 0.39 2.22
C PHE A 357 -29.98 -1.03 2.51
N ILE A 358 -30.63 -1.21 3.64
CA ILE A 358 -31.26 -2.48 4.05
C ILE A 358 -32.50 -2.80 3.19
#